data_6155e64962fc4ad19b37c2bb7c1633a7
#
_entry.id   6155e64962fc4ad19b37c2bb7c1633a7
#
_cell.length_a   1.000
_cell.length_b   1.000
_cell.length_c   1.000
_cell.angle_alpha   90.00
_cell.angle_beta   90.00
_cell.angle_gamma   90.00
#
_symmetry.space_group_name_H-M   'P 1'
#
loop_
_entity.id
_entity.type
_entity.pdbx_description
1 polymer ?
#
loop_
_entity_poly.entity_id
_entity_poly.type
_entity_poly.pdbx_seq_one_letter_code
_entity_poly.pdbx_strand_id
1 'polypeptide(L)'
;MPGPQYLFSNQVIERVRREFGSDADRVIEELDRLPDTRQRDRDRLPIAVLELAKRDVPSVFGLVEQALIDWSEVLSWVDNG
;
A
#
# COMPACT_ATOMS: atom_id res chain seq x y z
N MET A 1 -21.79 11.64 6.76
CA MET A 1 -20.99 10.75 7.58
C MET A 1 -19.66 10.45 6.89
N PRO A 2 -18.55 10.72 7.53
CA PRO A 2 -17.29 10.39 6.90
C PRO A 2 -17.14 8.88 6.76
N GLY A 3 -16.61 8.45 5.62
CA GLY A 3 -16.30 7.05 5.43
C GLY A 3 -15.11 6.64 6.29
N PRO A 4 -14.65 5.37 6.19
CA PRO A 4 -13.49 4.93 6.94
C PRO A 4 -12.28 5.78 6.58
N GLN A 5 -11.53 6.17 7.61
CA GLN A 5 -10.31 6.95 7.42
C GLN A 5 -9.11 6.02 7.35
N TYR A 6 -8.41 6.09 6.24
CA TYR A 6 -7.18 5.34 6.05
C TYR A 6 -5.97 6.23 6.32
N LEU A 7 -4.82 5.61 6.61
CA LEU A 7 -3.56 6.33 6.81
C LEU A 7 -3.05 6.96 5.53
N PHE A 8 -3.51 6.50 4.38
CA PHE A 8 -3.12 6.99 3.07
C PHE A 8 -4.24 7.82 2.42
N SER A 9 -3.89 8.60 1.39
CA SER A 9 -4.81 9.54 0.76
C SER A 9 -5.73 8.86 -0.25
N ASN A 10 -6.73 9.64 -0.72
CA ASN A 10 -7.63 9.19 -1.78
C ASN A 10 -6.90 8.88 -3.09
N GLN A 11 -5.73 9.48 -3.33
CA GLN A 11 -4.93 9.18 -4.52
C GLN A 11 -4.51 7.72 -4.55
N VAL A 12 -4.14 7.16 -3.40
CA VAL A 12 -3.81 5.75 -3.30
C VAL A 12 -5.05 4.89 -3.58
N ILE A 13 -6.19 5.25 -3.01
CA ILE A 13 -7.44 4.52 -3.21
C ILE A 13 -7.83 4.50 -4.69
N GLU A 14 -7.75 5.65 -5.36
CA GLU A 14 -8.08 5.74 -6.79
C GLU A 14 -7.12 4.90 -7.63
N ARG A 15 -5.83 4.92 -7.30
CA ARG A 15 -4.85 4.10 -8.00
C ARG A 15 -5.16 2.61 -7.85
N VAL A 16 -5.52 2.17 -6.63
CA VAL A 16 -5.87 0.77 -6.39
C VAL A 16 -7.10 0.39 -7.22
N ARG A 17 -8.12 1.23 -7.24
CA ARG A 17 -9.33 0.95 -8.01
C ARG A 17 -9.03 0.83 -9.50
N ARG A 18 -8.14 1.67 -10.01
CA ARG A 18 -7.75 1.64 -11.42
C ARG A 18 -6.93 0.39 -11.75
N GLU A 19 -6.03 -0.02 -10.86
CA GLU A 19 -5.11 -1.13 -11.14
C GLU A 19 -5.69 -2.50 -10.82
N PHE A 20 -6.57 -2.60 -9.83
CA PHE A 20 -7.07 -3.87 -9.33
C PHE A 20 -8.55 -4.12 -9.62
N GLY A 21 -9.28 -3.11 -10.04
CA GLY A 21 -10.69 -3.28 -10.41
C GLY A 21 -11.53 -3.92 -9.31
N SER A 22 -12.07 -5.10 -9.58
CA SER A 22 -12.94 -5.81 -8.63
C SER A 22 -12.23 -6.25 -7.36
N ASP A 23 -10.91 -6.35 -7.36
CA ASP A 23 -10.10 -6.71 -6.19
C ASP A 23 -9.69 -5.49 -5.36
N ALA A 24 -10.07 -4.29 -5.79
CA ALA A 24 -9.62 -3.05 -5.16
C ALA A 24 -9.94 -3.00 -3.66
N ASP A 25 -11.14 -3.39 -3.27
CA ASP A 25 -11.54 -3.33 -1.86
C ASP A 25 -10.65 -4.23 -0.99
N ARG A 26 -10.31 -5.42 -1.49
CA ARG A 26 -9.41 -6.33 -0.78
C ARG A 26 -8.02 -5.75 -0.63
N VAL A 27 -7.52 -5.13 -1.68
CA VAL A 27 -6.20 -4.49 -1.68
C VAL A 27 -6.19 -3.30 -0.73
N ILE A 28 -7.23 -2.47 -0.74
CA ILE A 28 -7.33 -1.33 0.16
C ILE A 28 -7.32 -1.79 1.62
N GLU A 29 -8.09 -2.81 1.96
CA GLU A 29 -8.11 -3.37 3.31
C GLU A 29 -6.73 -3.89 3.72
N GLU A 30 -6.02 -4.54 2.80
CA GLU A 30 -4.69 -5.05 3.08
C GLU A 30 -3.69 -3.91 3.29
N LEU A 31 -3.75 -2.87 2.46
CA LEU A 31 -2.89 -1.70 2.62
C LEU A 31 -3.15 -0.98 3.94
N ASP A 32 -4.38 -1.03 4.45
CA ASP A 32 -4.72 -0.43 5.74
C ASP A 32 -4.02 -1.12 6.91
N ARG A 33 -3.50 -2.33 6.72
CA ARG A 33 -2.71 -3.03 7.73
C ARG A 33 -1.27 -2.53 7.83
N LEU A 34 -0.81 -1.74 6.87
CA LEU A 34 0.56 -1.22 6.87
C LEU A 34 0.82 -0.38 8.12
N PRO A 35 2.06 -0.43 8.66
CA PRO A 35 2.38 0.35 9.86
C PRO A 35 2.39 1.84 9.57
N ASP A 36 2.06 2.63 10.59
CA ASP A 36 2.21 4.08 10.54
C ASP A 36 3.69 4.41 10.76
N THR A 37 4.37 4.81 9.70
CA THR A 37 5.80 5.09 9.75
C THR A 37 6.09 6.51 10.23
N ARG A 38 5.05 7.32 10.42
CA ARG A 38 5.16 8.75 10.81
C ARG A 38 6.03 9.56 9.87
N GLN A 39 6.12 9.13 8.60
CA GLN A 39 6.81 9.89 7.58
C GLN A 39 5.94 11.05 7.11
N ARG A 40 6.58 12.09 6.56
CA ARG A 40 5.86 13.24 6.01
C ARG A 40 4.88 12.82 4.93
N ASP A 41 5.32 11.93 4.05
CA ASP A 41 4.48 11.40 2.99
C ASP A 41 3.88 10.06 3.44
N ARG A 42 2.66 10.12 3.94
CA ARG A 42 1.94 8.94 4.41
C ARG A 42 1.59 7.98 3.28
N ASP A 43 1.66 8.43 2.02
CA ASP A 43 1.38 7.60 0.87
C ASP A 43 2.60 6.83 0.38
N ARG A 44 3.79 7.16 0.88
CA ARG A 44 5.04 6.59 0.38
C ARG A 44 5.08 5.07 0.49
N LEU A 45 4.74 4.53 1.65
CA LEU A 45 4.77 3.07 1.85
C LEU A 45 3.68 2.36 1.04
N PRO A 46 2.40 2.79 1.06
CA PRO A 46 1.40 2.18 0.20
C PRO A 46 1.77 2.22 -1.29
N ILE A 47 2.28 3.35 -1.78
CA ILE A 47 2.68 3.47 -3.18
C ILE A 47 3.84 2.51 -3.49
N ALA A 48 4.81 2.38 -2.59
CA ALA A 48 5.92 1.45 -2.75
C ALA A 48 5.40 0.02 -2.91
N VAL A 49 4.45 -0.39 -2.07
CA VAL A 49 3.83 -1.71 -2.16
C VAL A 49 3.16 -1.90 -3.52
N LEU A 50 2.39 -0.90 -3.96
CA LEU A 50 1.69 -0.99 -5.25
C LEU A 50 2.66 -1.11 -6.43
N GLU A 51 3.75 -0.35 -6.42
CA GLU A 51 4.74 -0.41 -7.48
C GLU A 51 5.47 -1.76 -7.52
N LEU A 52 5.82 -2.30 -6.37
CA LEU A 52 6.48 -3.60 -6.29
C LEU A 52 5.55 -4.75 -6.63
N ALA A 53 4.28 -4.62 -6.31
CA ALA A 53 3.28 -5.67 -6.55
C ALA A 53 2.91 -5.83 -8.02
N LYS A 54 3.08 -4.78 -8.83
CA LYS A 54 2.83 -4.82 -10.28
C LYS A 54 1.44 -5.39 -10.63
N ARG A 55 0.41 -4.89 -9.93
CA ARG A 55 -1.00 -5.28 -10.13
C ARG A 55 -1.32 -6.71 -9.74
N ASP A 56 -0.44 -7.36 -8.99
CA ASP A 56 -0.63 -8.74 -8.55
C ASP A 56 -1.12 -8.78 -7.11
N VAL A 57 -2.34 -9.28 -6.89
CA VAL A 57 -2.97 -9.28 -5.56
C VAL A 57 -2.16 -10.08 -4.53
N PRO A 58 -1.73 -11.33 -4.81
CA PRO A 58 -0.89 -12.06 -3.84
C PRO A 58 0.39 -11.34 -3.48
N SER A 59 0.99 -10.61 -4.42
CA SER A 59 2.20 -9.83 -4.15
C SER A 59 1.93 -8.69 -3.18
N VAL A 60 0.75 -8.06 -3.24
CA VAL A 60 0.36 -7.04 -2.27
C VAL A 60 0.38 -7.63 -0.86
N PHE A 61 -0.22 -8.79 -0.67
CA PHE A 61 -0.26 -9.43 0.65
C PHE A 61 1.14 -9.75 1.17
N GLY A 62 2.00 -10.29 0.32
CA GLY A 62 3.39 -10.61 0.70
C GLY A 62 4.18 -9.36 1.08
N LEU A 63 4.00 -8.28 0.32
CA LEU A 63 4.70 -7.02 0.60
C LEU A 63 4.20 -6.36 1.87
N VAL A 64 2.90 -6.42 2.16
CA VAL A 64 2.36 -5.90 3.42
C VAL A 64 2.93 -6.70 4.61
N GLU A 65 3.00 -8.02 4.51
CA GLU A 65 3.60 -8.85 5.54
C GLU A 65 5.07 -8.46 5.76
N GLN A 66 5.83 -8.26 4.70
CA GLN A 66 7.22 -7.83 4.81
C GLN A 66 7.33 -6.45 5.45
N ALA A 67 6.43 -5.54 5.10
CA ALA A 67 6.42 -4.20 5.68
C ALA A 67 6.08 -4.21 7.17
N LEU A 68 5.26 -5.16 7.61
CA LEU A 68 4.96 -5.33 9.03
C LEU A 68 6.18 -5.82 9.82
N ILE A 69 7.09 -6.54 9.16
CA ILE A 69 8.36 -6.98 9.74
C ILE A 69 9.38 -5.84 9.70
N ASP A 70 9.56 -5.22 8.53
CA ASP A 70 10.52 -4.14 8.32
C ASP A 70 10.10 -3.29 7.12
N TRP A 71 9.32 -2.23 7.38
CA TRP A 71 8.82 -1.37 6.32
C TRP A 71 9.93 -0.60 5.59
N SER A 72 11.05 -0.33 6.27
CA SER A 72 12.16 0.40 5.64
C SER A 72 12.81 -0.43 4.53
N GLU A 73 12.79 -1.75 4.66
CA GLU A 73 13.31 -2.63 3.62
C GLU A 73 12.48 -2.55 2.35
N VAL A 74 11.14 -2.49 2.50
CA VAL A 74 10.24 -2.34 1.35
C VAL A 74 10.53 -1.04 0.61
N LEU A 75 10.71 0.07 1.33
CA LEU A 75 11.07 1.34 0.71
C LEU A 75 12.42 1.28 0.01
N SER A 76 13.38 0.58 0.61
CA SER A 76 14.70 0.39 0.01
C SER A 76 14.61 -0.33 -1.33
N TRP A 77 13.76 -1.33 -1.46
CA TRP A 77 13.59 -2.06 -2.71
C TRP A 77 13.09 -1.16 -3.85
N VAL A 78 12.18 -0.23 -3.54
CA VAL A 78 11.69 0.73 -4.53
C VAL A 78 12.80 1.72 -4.91
N ASP A 79 13.51 2.26 -3.91
CA ASP A 79 14.54 3.27 -4.14
C ASP A 79 15.75 2.71 -4.92
N ASN A 80 16.04 1.42 -4.73
CA ASN A 80 17.18 0.76 -5.38
C ASN A 80 16.80 -0.01 -6.65
N GLY A 81 15.52 -0.14 -6.89
CA GLY A 81 15.01 -0.87 -8.03
C GLY A 81 14.90 -0.01 -9.26
#